data_516a131d771a27c43cf0f09881f27fd3
#
_entry.id   516a131d771a27c43cf0f09881f27fd3
#
_cell.length_a   1.000
_cell.length_b   1.000
_cell.length_c   1.000
_cell.angle_alpha   90.00
_cell.angle_beta   90.00
_cell.angle_gamma   90.00
#
_symmetry.space_group_name_H-M   'P 1'
#
loop_
_entity.id
_entity.type
_entity.pdbx_description
1 polymer ?
#
loop_
_entity_poly.entity_id
_entity_poly.type
_entity_poly.pdbx_seq_one_letter_code
_entity_poly.pdbx_strand_id
1 'polypeptide(L)'
;MPQIQINQNLNALIPGLSLTAMTYLKRYAYFEVSRKYNPFYYTASADATGDLSLRVMNDGSLGSIGTVGTEYLDYSESAKEVNSMFYAHAIASYNHAFGKHNVGATVIGLVQNSLSGNAGNLQLSLPSRNIGLSGRFSYNFDDRYIAEFNFGYNGSERFAKNRRLGFFPCFGLSYNISNESFFEPVKDVISKLKIRATHGFAGNDQIGRSQDRFFYLSDVDMNAFQIGFGELSGYTRPTIAIRRYANQDITWERSRQTNLGLELGLFKDLELNVDVYKQIRSNILTGRSYIPSTMGLRAAIVANTNKAESKGVDVTLNYNKNFGDSWYIQGRGTMTYAVSKKLIVDEPAYKEASRYTVGTSASQEFGYIAERLFVDDQEVLNSPVQFGKPGLDYLGGDIKYRDVNGDGQITDLDRVAIGYPTTPERSEEHTSELQSPDHLVC
;
A
#
# COMPACT_ATOMS: atom_id res chain seq x y z
N MET A 1 -12.58 -6.01 25.49
CA MET A 1 -12.48 -7.11 24.51
C MET A 1 -12.37 -8.42 25.27
N PRO A 2 -13.41 -9.25 25.34
CA PRO A 2 -13.33 -10.56 25.97
C PRO A 2 -12.44 -11.49 25.10
N GLN A 3 -11.53 -12.18 25.77
CA GLN A 3 -10.58 -13.09 25.13
C GLN A 3 -10.46 -14.36 25.99
N ILE A 4 -10.41 -15.49 25.34
CA ILE A 4 -10.12 -16.78 25.94
C ILE A 4 -8.89 -17.34 25.24
N GLN A 5 -7.89 -17.73 26.03
CA GLN A 5 -6.69 -18.38 25.54
C GLN A 5 -6.44 -19.67 26.34
N ILE A 6 -6.14 -20.72 25.64
CA ILE A 6 -5.79 -22.04 26.21
C ILE A 6 -4.41 -22.39 25.67
N ASN A 7 -3.48 -22.64 26.58
CA ASN A 7 -2.16 -23.13 26.25
C ASN A 7 -2.00 -24.51 26.89
N GLN A 8 -1.79 -25.51 26.07
CA GLN A 8 -1.63 -26.89 26.51
C GLN A 8 -0.25 -27.43 26.13
N ASN A 9 0.54 -27.75 27.10
CA ASN A 9 1.77 -28.51 26.89
C ASN A 9 1.41 -29.98 26.75
N LEU A 10 1.81 -30.58 25.64
CA LEU A 10 1.53 -31.96 25.27
C LEU A 10 2.81 -32.84 25.31
N ASN A 11 3.87 -32.40 26.02
CA ASN A 11 5.13 -33.13 26.15
C ASN A 11 4.95 -34.55 26.67
N ALA A 12 3.92 -34.81 27.49
CA ALA A 12 3.61 -36.14 27.99
C ALA A 12 3.16 -37.13 26.90
N LEU A 13 2.59 -36.60 25.77
CA LEU A 13 2.19 -37.40 24.61
C LEU A 13 3.34 -37.49 23.60
N ILE A 14 3.86 -36.33 23.20
CA ILE A 14 4.96 -36.21 22.25
C ILE A 14 5.90 -35.12 22.79
N PRO A 15 7.17 -35.44 23.10
CA PRO A 15 8.14 -34.45 23.54
C PRO A 15 8.29 -33.31 22.51
N GLY A 16 8.16 -32.07 22.97
CA GLY A 16 8.25 -30.90 22.14
C GLY A 16 6.94 -30.42 21.50
N LEU A 17 5.81 -31.10 21.75
CA LEU A 17 4.50 -30.70 21.22
C LEU A 17 3.78 -29.74 22.18
N SER A 18 3.22 -28.68 21.62
CA SER A 18 2.33 -27.73 22.31
C SER A 18 1.14 -27.34 21.45
N LEU A 19 0.04 -27.02 22.09
CA LEU A 19 -1.17 -26.51 21.44
C LEU A 19 -1.58 -25.20 22.10
N THR A 20 -1.82 -24.19 21.30
CA THR A 20 -2.40 -22.92 21.73
C THR A 20 -3.69 -22.66 20.96
N ALA A 21 -4.76 -22.34 21.65
CA ALA A 21 -6.00 -21.90 21.03
C ALA A 21 -6.41 -20.55 21.62
N MET A 22 -6.83 -19.62 20.80
CA MET A 22 -7.29 -18.31 21.23
C MET A 22 -8.53 -17.91 20.46
N THR A 23 -9.47 -17.29 21.16
CA THR A 23 -10.62 -16.64 20.55
C THR A 23 -10.89 -15.31 21.25
N TYR A 24 -11.33 -14.32 20.48
CA TYR A 24 -11.78 -13.06 21.04
C TYR A 24 -12.93 -12.45 20.24
N LEU A 25 -13.68 -11.62 20.94
CA LEU A 25 -14.69 -10.75 20.38
C LEU A 25 -14.25 -9.29 20.60
N LYS A 26 -14.11 -8.56 19.51
CA LYS A 26 -13.84 -7.11 19.54
C LYS A 26 -15.09 -6.37 19.09
N ARG A 27 -15.52 -5.40 19.88
CA ARG A 27 -16.55 -4.44 19.49
C ARG A 27 -15.96 -3.04 19.66
N TYR A 28 -16.08 -2.25 18.62
CA TYR A 28 -15.73 -0.84 18.61
C TYR A 28 -17.01 -0.06 18.35
N ALA A 29 -17.28 0.93 19.18
CA ALA A 29 -18.36 1.87 19.00
C ALA A 29 -17.82 3.28 19.27
N TYR A 30 -18.03 4.16 18.32
CA TYR A 30 -17.67 5.57 18.40
C TYR A 30 -18.86 6.40 17.97
N PHE A 31 -19.08 7.48 18.65
CA PHE A 31 -20.02 8.52 18.24
C PHE A 31 -19.48 9.89 18.61
N GLU A 32 -19.83 10.86 17.83
CA GLU A 32 -19.45 12.24 18.04
C GLU A 32 -20.70 13.11 18.00
N VAL A 33 -20.80 14.02 18.96
CA VAL A 33 -21.85 15.02 19.04
C VAL A 33 -21.22 16.39 19.22
N SER A 34 -21.76 17.38 18.54
CA SER A 34 -21.35 18.77 18.67
C SER A 34 -22.51 19.60 19.23
N ARG A 35 -22.20 20.44 20.19
CA ARG A 35 -23.10 21.45 20.69
C ARG A 35 -22.40 22.80 20.61
N LYS A 36 -22.89 23.68 19.78
CA LYS A 36 -22.28 24.99 19.55
C LYS A 36 -23.32 26.06 19.30
N TYR A 37 -22.97 27.27 19.62
CA TYR A 37 -23.73 28.42 19.14
C TYR A 37 -23.39 28.68 17.69
N ASN A 38 -24.38 29.05 16.88
CA ASN A 38 -24.14 29.71 15.62
C ASN A 38 -24.00 31.20 15.93
N PRO A 39 -22.81 31.82 15.67
CA PRO A 39 -22.60 33.22 16.05
C PRO A 39 -23.48 34.14 15.22
N PHE A 40 -23.96 35.24 15.86
CA PHE A 40 -24.56 36.34 15.12
C PHE A 40 -23.47 37.20 14.52
N TYR A 41 -23.63 37.55 13.28
CA TYR A 41 -22.76 38.48 12.58
C TYR A 41 -23.46 39.82 12.42
N TYR A 42 -22.71 40.91 12.58
CA TYR A 42 -23.24 42.25 12.57
C TYR A 42 -22.53 43.08 11.51
N THR A 43 -23.30 43.94 10.85
CA THR A 43 -22.75 45.04 10.07
C THR A 43 -22.97 46.34 10.83
N ALA A 44 -21.97 47.23 10.82
CA ALA A 44 -22.09 48.54 11.37
C ALA A 44 -22.50 49.53 10.28
N SER A 45 -23.44 50.38 10.55
CA SER A 45 -23.83 51.51 9.72
C SER A 45 -23.82 52.79 10.54
N ALA A 46 -23.21 53.89 9.99
CA ALA A 46 -23.30 55.19 10.61
C ALA A 46 -24.52 55.95 10.02
N ASP A 47 -25.28 56.61 10.90
CA ASP A 47 -26.32 57.52 10.46
C ASP A 47 -25.74 58.91 10.02
N ALA A 48 -26.65 59.84 9.64
CA ALA A 48 -26.25 61.19 9.16
C ALA A 48 -25.60 62.06 10.26
N THR A 49 -25.72 61.64 11.53
CA THR A 49 -25.15 62.31 12.73
C THR A 49 -23.81 61.64 13.16
N GLY A 50 -23.45 60.53 12.51
CA GLY A 50 -22.25 59.76 12.85
C GLY A 50 -22.45 58.72 13.93
N ASP A 51 -23.68 58.51 14.41
CA ASP A 51 -23.96 57.46 15.38
C ASP A 51 -23.95 56.09 14.74
N LEU A 52 -23.26 55.13 15.38
CA LEU A 52 -23.12 53.73 14.88
C LEU A 52 -24.30 52.88 15.34
N SER A 53 -24.94 52.25 14.38
CA SER A 53 -25.95 51.19 14.61
C SER A 53 -25.42 49.87 14.12
N LEU A 54 -25.71 48.79 14.88
CA LEU A 54 -25.39 47.43 14.51
C LEU A 54 -26.62 46.70 14.02
N ARG A 55 -26.54 46.17 12.81
CA ARG A 55 -27.63 45.33 12.24
C ARG A 55 -27.14 43.89 12.18
N VAL A 56 -27.96 42.94 12.65
CA VAL A 56 -27.69 41.51 12.49
C VAL A 56 -27.80 41.13 11.02
N MET A 57 -26.83 40.38 10.52
CA MET A 57 -26.77 39.94 9.12
C MET A 57 -27.45 38.58 8.90
N ASN A 58 -27.50 37.75 9.94
CA ASN A 58 -27.92 36.35 9.87
C ASN A 58 -29.00 36.01 10.90
N ASP A 59 -30.05 36.85 11.00
CA ASP A 59 -31.18 36.68 11.92
C ASP A 59 -32.30 35.76 11.35
N GLY A 60 -32.17 35.28 10.11
CA GLY A 60 -33.18 34.44 9.43
C GLY A 60 -34.29 35.22 8.73
N SER A 61 -34.24 36.57 8.74
CA SER A 61 -35.22 37.42 8.02
C SER A 61 -34.93 37.41 6.49
N LEU A 62 -35.90 37.97 5.74
CA LEU A 62 -35.72 38.12 4.27
C LEU A 62 -34.49 38.98 3.97
N GLY A 63 -33.51 38.41 3.26
CA GLY A 63 -32.23 39.04 2.98
C GLY A 63 -31.13 38.71 3.99
N SER A 64 -31.37 37.84 4.94
CA SER A 64 -30.38 37.27 5.85
C SER A 64 -29.29 36.51 5.08
N ILE A 65 -28.04 36.63 5.51
CA ILE A 65 -26.87 36.04 4.83
C ILE A 65 -26.19 35.03 5.76
N GLY A 66 -25.97 33.83 5.24
CA GLY A 66 -25.26 32.77 5.98
C GLY A 66 -26.19 31.92 6.89
N THR A 67 -25.57 31.16 7.81
CA THR A 67 -26.29 30.34 8.77
C THR A 67 -26.91 31.22 9.86
N VAL A 68 -28.18 30.99 10.17
CA VAL A 68 -28.90 31.75 11.22
C VAL A 68 -28.21 31.63 12.57
N GLY A 69 -27.99 32.76 13.25
CA GLY A 69 -27.41 32.81 14.58
C GLY A 69 -28.39 32.21 15.62
N THR A 70 -27.87 31.59 16.65
CA THR A 70 -28.67 30.97 17.71
C THR A 70 -28.25 31.49 19.09
N GLU A 71 -29.24 31.76 19.96
CA GLU A 71 -29.04 32.09 21.38
C GLU A 71 -28.94 30.84 22.25
N TYR A 72 -29.10 29.65 21.67
CA TYR A 72 -29.04 28.36 22.34
C TYR A 72 -27.99 27.49 21.69
N LEU A 73 -27.50 26.49 22.45
CA LEU A 73 -26.59 25.48 21.93
C LEU A 73 -27.32 24.58 20.94
N ASP A 74 -27.00 24.73 19.69
CA ASP A 74 -27.48 23.83 18.65
C ASP A 74 -26.78 22.45 18.77
N TYR A 75 -27.50 21.40 18.40
CA TYR A 75 -27.06 20.03 18.49
C TYR A 75 -26.89 19.43 17.10
N SER A 76 -25.70 18.90 16.83
CA SER A 76 -25.47 18.12 15.63
C SER A 76 -24.78 16.80 15.93
N GLU A 77 -25.23 15.75 15.29
CA GLU A 77 -24.58 14.46 15.29
C GLU A 77 -23.57 14.40 14.14
N SER A 78 -22.35 13.97 14.46
CA SER A 78 -21.29 13.74 13.48
C SER A 78 -21.08 12.24 13.22
N ALA A 79 -19.83 11.81 13.16
CA ALA A 79 -19.46 10.45 12.85
C ALA A 79 -20.02 9.45 13.88
N LYS A 80 -20.58 8.36 13.35
CA LYS A 80 -20.96 7.17 14.14
C LYS A 80 -20.31 5.97 13.51
N GLU A 81 -19.63 5.17 14.31
CA GLU A 81 -18.96 3.96 13.84
C GLU A 81 -19.23 2.81 14.80
N VAL A 82 -19.71 1.70 14.26
CA VAL A 82 -19.96 0.48 15.03
C VAL A 82 -19.38 -0.70 14.27
N ASN A 83 -18.28 -1.25 14.79
CA ASN A 83 -17.62 -2.40 14.20
C ASN A 83 -17.55 -3.54 15.20
N SER A 84 -17.72 -4.76 14.72
CA SER A 84 -17.53 -5.97 15.52
C SER A 84 -16.64 -6.96 14.77
N MET A 85 -15.81 -7.70 15.50
CA MET A 85 -14.95 -8.72 14.95
C MET A 85 -14.93 -9.92 15.87
N PHE A 86 -15.19 -11.08 15.30
CA PHE A 86 -14.89 -12.37 15.89
C PHE A 86 -13.62 -12.91 15.26
N TYR A 87 -12.69 -13.37 16.10
CA TYR A 87 -11.44 -13.98 15.70
C TYR A 87 -11.19 -15.23 16.52
N ALA A 88 -10.76 -16.28 15.86
CA ALA A 88 -10.29 -17.49 16.52
C ALA A 88 -9.11 -18.10 15.75
N HIS A 89 -8.12 -18.62 16.49
CA HIS A 89 -7.05 -19.41 15.91
C HIS A 89 -6.68 -20.59 16.80
N ALA A 90 -6.10 -21.60 16.17
CA ALA A 90 -5.44 -22.70 16.85
C ALA A 90 -4.04 -22.90 16.25
N ILE A 91 -3.04 -23.07 17.10
CA ILE A 91 -1.64 -23.25 16.76
C ILE A 91 -1.16 -24.57 17.36
N ALA A 92 -0.71 -25.50 16.51
CA ALA A 92 0.03 -26.68 16.94
C ALA A 92 1.51 -26.46 16.63
N SER A 93 2.36 -26.51 17.64
CA SER A 93 3.81 -26.33 17.51
C SER A 93 4.54 -27.55 18.03
N TYR A 94 5.47 -28.03 17.25
CA TYR A 94 6.37 -29.12 17.58
C TYR A 94 7.81 -28.65 17.40
N ASN A 95 8.64 -28.80 18.43
CA ASN A 95 10.07 -28.52 18.37
C ASN A 95 10.82 -29.60 19.17
N HIS A 96 11.69 -30.31 18.48
CA HIS A 96 12.47 -31.38 19.15
C HIS A 96 13.85 -31.53 18.51
N ALA A 97 14.83 -31.81 19.39
CA ALA A 97 16.20 -32.08 19.00
C ALA A 97 16.51 -33.59 19.11
N PHE A 98 16.93 -34.18 18.02
CA PHE A 98 17.37 -35.56 17.89
C PHE A 98 18.90 -35.57 17.68
N GLY A 99 19.67 -35.40 18.78
CA GLY A 99 21.11 -35.23 18.67
C GLY A 99 21.47 -33.96 17.89
N LYS A 100 22.06 -34.13 16.72
CA LYS A 100 22.44 -33.01 15.82
C LYS A 100 21.28 -32.52 14.91
N HIS A 101 20.15 -33.19 14.96
CA HIS A 101 19.00 -32.88 14.11
C HIS A 101 17.95 -32.12 14.92
N ASN A 102 17.69 -30.86 14.57
CA ASN A 102 16.62 -30.06 15.15
C ASN A 102 15.47 -29.96 14.15
N VAL A 103 14.29 -30.38 14.58
CA VAL A 103 13.06 -30.37 13.76
C VAL A 103 12.04 -29.44 14.40
N GLY A 104 11.54 -28.50 13.62
CA GLY A 104 10.46 -27.60 14.01
C GLY A 104 9.28 -27.73 13.05
N ALA A 105 8.07 -27.77 13.60
CA ALA A 105 6.84 -27.71 12.82
C ALA A 105 5.82 -26.84 13.54
N THR A 106 5.20 -25.91 12.83
CA THR A 106 4.09 -25.11 13.35
C THR A 106 2.98 -25.09 12.30
N VAL A 107 1.75 -25.38 12.72
CA VAL A 107 0.55 -25.29 11.89
C VAL A 107 -0.45 -24.40 12.58
N ILE A 108 -1.01 -23.45 11.85
CA ILE A 108 -1.94 -22.43 12.34
C ILE A 108 -3.20 -22.48 11.52
N GLY A 109 -4.33 -22.72 12.15
CA GLY A 109 -5.65 -22.50 11.56
C GLY A 109 -6.30 -21.24 12.12
N LEU A 110 -6.84 -20.37 11.29
CA LEU A 110 -7.51 -19.15 11.73
C LEU A 110 -8.86 -18.94 11.03
N VAL A 111 -9.77 -18.27 11.74
CA VAL A 111 -11.06 -17.81 11.25
C VAL A 111 -11.28 -16.40 11.76
N GLN A 112 -11.66 -15.50 10.84
CA GLN A 112 -12.01 -14.13 11.17
C GLN A 112 -13.33 -13.77 10.51
N ASN A 113 -14.19 -13.06 11.26
CA ASN A 113 -15.45 -12.52 10.78
C ASN A 113 -15.59 -11.08 11.31
N SER A 114 -15.64 -10.11 10.41
CA SER A 114 -15.79 -8.70 10.72
C SER A 114 -17.10 -8.16 10.14
N LEU A 115 -17.79 -7.30 10.90
CA LEU A 115 -19.07 -6.71 10.53
C LEU A 115 -19.07 -5.22 10.90
N SER A 116 -19.51 -4.38 9.96
CA SER A 116 -19.83 -2.97 10.24
C SER A 116 -21.35 -2.82 10.48
N GLY A 117 -21.72 -2.21 11.62
CA GLY A 117 -23.10 -2.02 12.01
C GLY A 117 -23.77 -0.80 11.37
N ASN A 118 -23.00 0.12 10.79
CA ASN A 118 -23.49 1.34 10.14
C ASN A 118 -22.84 1.55 8.76
N ALA A 119 -22.75 0.50 7.99
CA ALA A 119 -22.21 0.54 6.64
C ALA A 119 -23.05 1.40 5.69
N GLY A 120 -22.40 2.14 4.80
CA GLY A 120 -23.06 3.06 3.86
C GLY A 120 -23.82 2.39 2.72
N ASN A 121 -23.65 1.07 2.50
CA ASN A 121 -24.35 0.32 1.46
C ASN A 121 -24.50 -1.16 1.84
N LEU A 122 -25.32 -1.88 1.06
CA LEU A 122 -25.60 -3.30 1.28
C LEU A 122 -24.33 -4.17 1.26
N GLN A 123 -23.42 -3.97 0.29
CA GLN A 123 -22.21 -4.79 0.18
C GLN A 123 -21.28 -4.62 1.39
N LEU A 124 -21.14 -3.41 1.89
CA LEU A 124 -20.35 -3.11 3.09
C LEU A 124 -21.01 -3.60 4.38
N SER A 125 -22.34 -3.74 4.40
CA SER A 125 -23.07 -4.26 5.57
C SER A 125 -22.94 -5.77 5.74
N LEU A 126 -22.54 -6.49 4.70
CA LEU A 126 -22.32 -7.93 4.79
C LEU A 126 -21.02 -8.25 5.55
N PRO A 127 -20.96 -9.38 6.29
CA PRO A 127 -19.75 -9.79 6.98
C PRO A 127 -18.56 -9.95 6.06
N SER A 128 -17.37 -9.56 6.53
CA SER A 128 -16.09 -9.88 5.88
C SER A 128 -15.50 -11.11 6.56
N ARG A 129 -15.35 -12.19 5.83
CA ARG A 129 -14.90 -13.48 6.35
C ARG A 129 -13.61 -13.90 5.70
N ASN A 130 -12.65 -14.28 6.54
CA ASN A 130 -11.38 -14.85 6.12
C ASN A 130 -11.16 -16.16 6.87
N ILE A 131 -10.63 -17.14 6.16
CA ILE A 131 -10.12 -18.38 6.73
C ILE A 131 -8.68 -18.58 6.28
N GLY A 132 -7.86 -19.13 7.14
CA GLY A 132 -6.47 -19.40 6.82
C GLY A 132 -5.97 -20.68 7.47
N LEU A 133 -5.16 -21.41 6.71
CA LEU A 133 -4.33 -22.50 7.20
C LEU A 133 -2.89 -22.16 6.80
N SER A 134 -2.00 -22.05 7.77
CA SER A 134 -0.59 -21.76 7.51
C SER A 134 0.27 -22.80 8.19
N GLY A 135 1.41 -23.10 7.61
CA GLY A 135 2.36 -24.01 8.22
C GLY A 135 3.79 -23.56 7.97
N ARG A 136 4.64 -23.89 8.96
CA ARG A 136 6.09 -23.73 8.90
C ARG A 136 6.72 -25.05 9.33
N PHE A 137 7.63 -25.55 8.53
CA PHE A 137 8.45 -26.72 8.82
C PHE A 137 9.91 -26.31 8.68
N SER A 138 10.69 -26.56 9.71
CA SER A 138 12.11 -26.24 9.74
C SER A 138 12.92 -27.46 10.11
N TYR A 139 14.04 -27.61 9.47
CA TYR A 139 15.03 -28.64 9.77
C TYR A 139 16.39 -27.99 9.84
N ASN A 140 17.12 -28.26 10.92
CA ASN A 140 18.46 -27.77 11.15
C ASN A 140 19.36 -28.95 11.53
N PHE A 141 20.45 -29.14 10.78
CA PHE A 141 21.46 -30.13 11.03
C PHE A 141 22.74 -29.49 11.56
N ASP A 142 23.05 -29.73 12.82
CA ASP A 142 24.31 -29.36 13.51
C ASP A 142 24.61 -27.86 13.40
N ASP A 143 23.56 -27.01 13.33
CA ASP A 143 23.63 -25.57 13.08
C ASP A 143 24.42 -25.16 11.81
N ARG A 144 24.59 -26.11 10.89
CA ARG A 144 25.27 -25.92 9.61
C ARG A 144 24.30 -25.80 8.45
N TYR A 145 23.42 -26.78 8.29
CA TYR A 145 22.47 -26.85 7.18
C TYR A 145 21.06 -26.62 7.70
N ILE A 146 20.42 -25.59 7.19
CA ILE A 146 19.06 -25.23 7.61
C ILE A 146 18.17 -25.24 6.37
N ALA A 147 17.06 -25.95 6.44
CA ALA A 147 16.02 -25.98 5.43
C ALA A 147 14.69 -25.58 6.06
N GLU A 148 13.91 -24.77 5.37
CA GLU A 148 12.62 -24.30 5.82
C GLU A 148 11.59 -24.35 4.69
N PHE A 149 10.40 -24.84 5.01
CA PHE A 149 9.24 -24.80 4.15
C PHE A 149 8.09 -24.11 4.88
N ASN A 150 7.58 -23.06 4.27
CA ASN A 150 6.41 -22.32 4.74
C ASN A 150 5.31 -22.41 3.71
N PHE A 151 4.06 -22.41 4.15
CA PHE A 151 2.94 -22.22 3.25
C PHE A 151 1.82 -21.43 3.93
N GLY A 152 1.08 -20.67 3.10
CA GLY A 152 -0.21 -20.08 3.44
C GLY A 152 -1.27 -20.62 2.49
N TYR A 153 -2.39 -21.10 3.04
CA TYR A 153 -3.58 -21.47 2.30
C TYR A 153 -4.75 -20.66 2.83
N ASN A 154 -5.07 -19.57 2.13
CA ASN A 154 -5.99 -18.55 2.60
C ASN A 154 -7.23 -18.45 1.73
N GLY A 155 -8.37 -18.16 2.34
CA GLY A 155 -9.64 -17.95 1.67
C GLY A 155 -10.17 -16.53 1.88
N SER A 156 -10.59 -15.87 0.79
CA SER A 156 -11.18 -14.54 0.81
C SER A 156 -12.52 -14.52 0.07
N GLU A 157 -13.55 -13.97 0.70
CA GLU A 157 -14.88 -13.81 0.08
C GLU A 157 -14.95 -12.69 -0.97
N ARG A 158 -13.88 -11.95 -1.18
CA ARG A 158 -13.79 -10.97 -2.26
C ARG A 158 -13.89 -11.61 -3.64
N PHE A 159 -13.52 -12.89 -3.75
CA PHE A 159 -13.45 -13.65 -4.98
C PHE A 159 -14.60 -14.65 -5.12
N ALA A 160 -14.91 -15.03 -6.35
CA ALA A 160 -15.86 -16.08 -6.66
C ALA A 160 -15.44 -17.42 -6.02
N LYS A 161 -16.40 -18.31 -5.80
CA LYS A 161 -16.20 -19.58 -5.07
C LYS A 161 -15.01 -20.39 -5.58
N ASN A 162 -14.83 -20.46 -6.91
CA ASN A 162 -13.74 -21.18 -7.59
C ASN A 162 -12.37 -20.45 -7.56
N ARG A 163 -12.33 -19.17 -7.15
CA ARG A 163 -11.11 -18.33 -7.05
C ARG A 163 -10.79 -17.91 -5.61
N ARG A 164 -11.61 -18.32 -4.67
CA ARG A 164 -11.58 -17.87 -3.27
C ARG A 164 -10.33 -18.30 -2.52
N LEU A 165 -9.85 -19.52 -2.78
CA LEU A 165 -8.72 -20.11 -2.07
C LEU A 165 -7.43 -19.87 -2.83
N GLY A 166 -6.40 -19.42 -2.11
CA GLY A 166 -5.05 -19.19 -2.63
C GLY A 166 -4.01 -20.00 -1.85
N PHE A 167 -3.09 -20.65 -2.56
CA PHE A 167 -1.97 -21.39 -1.98
C PHE A 167 -0.65 -20.69 -2.29
N PHE A 168 0.13 -20.39 -1.24
CA PHE A 168 1.33 -19.58 -1.30
C PHE A 168 2.49 -20.28 -0.57
N PRO A 169 3.21 -21.19 -1.24
CA PRO A 169 4.38 -21.87 -0.67
C PRO A 169 5.63 -20.98 -0.72
N CYS A 170 6.52 -21.20 0.25
CA CYS A 170 7.84 -20.57 0.33
C CYS A 170 8.87 -21.58 0.84
N PHE A 171 10.04 -21.61 0.22
CA PHE A 171 11.17 -22.48 0.58
C PHE A 171 12.36 -21.60 0.93
N GLY A 172 13.11 -22.01 1.96
CA GLY A 172 14.34 -21.39 2.39
C GLY A 172 15.42 -22.44 2.65
N LEU A 173 16.64 -22.12 2.22
CA LEU A 173 17.84 -22.90 2.52
C LEU A 173 18.90 -21.96 3.06
N SER A 174 19.66 -22.44 4.03
CA SER A 174 20.78 -21.69 4.61
C SER A 174 21.91 -22.62 4.98
N TYR A 175 23.13 -22.16 4.73
CA TYR A 175 24.37 -22.86 5.05
C TYR A 175 25.28 -21.97 5.89
N ASN A 176 25.54 -22.40 7.13
CA ASN A 176 26.48 -21.76 8.05
C ASN A 176 27.87 -22.34 7.82
N ILE A 177 28.63 -21.77 6.92
CA ILE A 177 29.98 -22.23 6.57
C ILE A 177 30.92 -22.08 7.75
N SER A 178 30.73 -21.04 8.57
CA SER A 178 31.56 -20.81 9.77
C SER A 178 31.43 -21.89 10.85
N ASN A 179 30.43 -22.78 10.74
CA ASN A 179 30.25 -23.90 11.69
C ASN A 179 30.91 -25.20 11.18
N GLU A 180 31.55 -25.18 10.03
CA GLU A 180 32.29 -26.33 9.52
C GLU A 180 33.66 -26.42 10.16
N SER A 181 34.15 -27.66 10.37
CA SER A 181 35.46 -27.93 11.00
C SER A 181 36.63 -27.36 10.22
N PHE A 182 36.54 -27.30 8.87
CA PHE A 182 37.59 -26.72 8.03
C PHE A 182 37.68 -25.19 8.14
N PHE A 183 36.66 -24.55 8.71
CA PHE A 183 36.61 -23.10 8.87
C PHE A 183 37.30 -22.61 10.13
N GLU A 184 37.58 -23.49 11.09
CA GLU A 184 38.15 -23.16 12.41
C GLU A 184 39.45 -22.31 12.33
N PRO A 185 40.40 -22.57 11.41
CA PRO A 185 41.65 -21.80 11.34
C PRO A 185 41.47 -20.33 10.94
N VAL A 186 40.35 -19.97 10.30
CA VAL A 186 40.06 -18.60 9.83
C VAL A 186 39.05 -17.86 10.71
N LYS A 187 38.51 -18.50 11.73
CA LYS A 187 37.40 -18.01 12.56
C LYS A 187 37.72 -16.77 13.39
N ASP A 188 39.00 -16.55 13.68
CA ASP A 188 39.46 -15.35 14.37
C ASP A 188 39.37 -14.08 13.48
N VAL A 189 39.48 -14.26 12.18
CA VAL A 189 39.36 -13.16 11.18
C VAL A 189 37.93 -13.09 10.65
N ILE A 190 37.37 -14.23 10.22
CA ILE A 190 36.00 -14.35 9.71
C ILE A 190 35.17 -15.06 10.77
N SER A 191 34.53 -14.30 11.64
CA SER A 191 33.79 -14.85 12.78
C SER A 191 32.45 -15.51 12.38
N LYS A 192 31.88 -15.11 11.24
CA LYS A 192 30.64 -15.63 10.70
C LYS A 192 30.67 -15.63 9.19
N LEU A 193 30.26 -16.72 8.59
CA LEU A 193 30.01 -16.80 7.15
C LEU A 193 28.80 -17.69 6.92
N LYS A 194 27.69 -17.06 6.47
CA LYS A 194 26.45 -17.76 6.20
C LYS A 194 25.85 -17.29 4.88
N ILE A 195 25.43 -18.25 4.08
CA ILE A 195 24.71 -18.00 2.83
C ILE A 195 23.27 -18.48 3.03
N ARG A 196 22.32 -17.73 2.52
CA ARG A 196 20.90 -18.07 2.52
C ARG A 196 20.25 -17.82 1.19
N ALA A 197 19.30 -18.66 0.83
CA ALA A 197 18.49 -18.51 -0.36
C ALA A 197 17.03 -18.77 -0.01
N THR A 198 16.14 -17.91 -0.48
CA THR A 198 14.69 -18.10 -0.32
C THR A 198 13.96 -17.91 -1.64
N HIS A 199 12.93 -18.72 -1.86
CA HIS A 199 12.04 -18.59 -3.00
C HIS A 199 10.62 -18.90 -2.58
N GLY A 200 9.66 -18.02 -2.91
CA GLY A 200 8.29 -18.26 -2.50
C GLY A 200 7.29 -17.33 -3.13
N PHE A 201 6.04 -17.55 -2.74
CA PHE A 201 4.89 -16.79 -3.19
C PHE A 201 4.18 -16.15 -1.99
N ALA A 202 3.70 -14.92 -2.19
CA ALA A 202 2.76 -14.26 -1.30
C ALA A 202 1.51 -13.86 -2.08
N GLY A 203 0.34 -13.97 -1.45
CA GLY A 203 -0.94 -13.56 -2.02
C GLY A 203 -1.43 -12.28 -1.37
N ASN A 204 -2.08 -11.43 -2.17
CA ASN A 204 -2.77 -10.26 -1.69
C ASN A 204 -4.22 -10.28 -2.19
N ASP A 205 -5.19 -10.21 -1.28
CA ASP A 205 -6.62 -10.05 -1.57
C ASP A 205 -7.10 -8.61 -1.39
N GLN A 206 -6.28 -7.73 -0.84
CA GLN A 206 -6.55 -6.30 -0.66
C GLN A 206 -6.33 -5.54 -1.97
N ILE A 207 -7.03 -5.98 -3.02
CA ILE A 207 -6.97 -5.43 -4.38
C ILE A 207 -8.14 -4.49 -4.64
N GLY A 208 -7.95 -3.53 -5.54
CA GLY A 208 -8.94 -2.48 -5.81
C GLY A 208 -9.05 -1.45 -4.69
N ARG A 209 -10.18 -0.76 -4.61
CA ARG A 209 -10.45 0.19 -3.54
C ARG A 209 -10.87 -0.52 -2.26
N SER A 210 -10.72 0.12 -1.11
CA SER A 210 -11.11 -0.44 0.19
C SER A 210 -12.60 -0.83 0.27
N GLN A 211 -13.43 -0.14 -0.50
CA GLN A 211 -14.88 -0.38 -0.61
C GLN A 211 -15.23 -1.53 -1.57
N ASP A 212 -14.30 -1.96 -2.43
CA ASP A 212 -14.57 -3.01 -3.40
C ASP A 212 -14.58 -4.37 -2.71
N ARG A 213 -15.75 -4.98 -2.70
CA ARG A 213 -16.01 -6.32 -2.14
C ARG A 213 -16.82 -7.11 -3.15
N PHE A 214 -16.73 -8.46 -3.10
CA PHE A 214 -17.51 -9.34 -3.95
C PHE A 214 -17.40 -8.99 -5.44
N PHE A 215 -16.19 -8.97 -5.98
CA PHE A 215 -15.90 -8.60 -7.37
C PHE A 215 -16.71 -9.43 -8.41
N TYR A 216 -17.16 -10.61 -8.02
CA TYR A 216 -17.99 -11.48 -8.82
C TYR A 216 -19.47 -11.05 -8.91
N LEU A 217 -19.86 -10.00 -8.19
CA LEU A 217 -21.18 -9.39 -8.24
C LEU A 217 -21.11 -8.01 -8.89
N SER A 218 -22.17 -7.67 -9.64
CA SER A 218 -22.37 -6.29 -10.08
C SER A 218 -22.70 -5.38 -8.88
N ASP A 219 -22.34 -4.11 -9.00
CA ASP A 219 -22.72 -3.07 -8.06
C ASP A 219 -23.53 -2.01 -8.81
N VAL A 220 -24.81 -1.92 -8.46
CA VAL A 220 -25.78 -1.02 -9.09
C VAL A 220 -26.36 -0.11 -8.01
N ASP A 221 -26.17 1.19 -8.19
CA ASP A 221 -26.78 2.21 -7.34
C ASP A 221 -28.12 2.64 -7.92
N MET A 222 -29.20 2.37 -7.19
CA MET A 222 -30.56 2.73 -7.60
C MET A 222 -30.96 4.16 -7.21
N ASN A 223 -30.06 4.89 -6.53
CA ASN A 223 -30.28 6.24 -6.04
C ASN A 223 -29.04 7.13 -6.27
N ALA A 224 -28.48 7.08 -7.49
CA ALA A 224 -27.16 7.64 -7.78
C ALA A 224 -27.15 9.16 -7.85
N PHE A 225 -27.90 9.74 -8.75
CA PHE A 225 -28.00 11.19 -8.94
C PHE A 225 -29.43 11.57 -9.32
N GLN A 226 -29.77 12.83 -9.08
CA GLN A 226 -31.11 13.35 -9.37
C GLN A 226 -31.16 13.88 -10.82
N ILE A 227 -32.22 13.54 -11.53
CA ILE A 227 -32.58 14.18 -12.82
C ILE A 227 -33.82 15.01 -12.60
N GLY A 228 -33.77 16.27 -13.05
CA GLY A 228 -34.88 17.18 -13.04
C GLY A 228 -35.79 16.94 -14.24
N PHE A 229 -37.10 17.04 -14.04
CA PHE A 229 -38.16 16.97 -15.04
C PHE A 229 -39.00 18.22 -14.99
N GLY A 230 -39.59 18.57 -16.15
CA GLY A 230 -40.36 19.77 -16.35
C GLY A 230 -39.52 20.97 -16.72
N GLU A 231 -40.18 22.04 -17.19
CA GLU A 231 -39.54 23.24 -17.73
C GLU A 231 -38.57 23.93 -16.76
N LEU A 232 -38.89 23.91 -15.47
CA LEU A 232 -38.07 24.49 -14.39
C LEU A 232 -37.31 23.44 -13.58
N SER A 233 -37.25 22.20 -14.05
CA SER A 233 -36.60 21.07 -13.28
C SER A 233 -37.14 20.90 -11.84
N GLY A 234 -38.38 21.34 -11.57
CA GLY A 234 -38.99 21.35 -10.25
C GLY A 234 -39.36 19.98 -9.72
N TYR A 235 -39.35 18.94 -10.56
CA TYR A 235 -39.59 17.56 -10.17
C TYR A 235 -38.34 16.74 -10.40
N THR A 236 -37.75 16.22 -9.33
CA THR A 236 -36.52 15.41 -9.42
C THR A 236 -36.76 13.94 -9.11
N ARG A 237 -36.03 13.07 -9.79
CA ARG A 237 -36.04 11.61 -9.55
C ARG A 237 -34.62 11.08 -9.48
N PRO A 238 -34.36 10.13 -8.56
CA PRO A 238 -33.10 9.43 -8.56
C PRO A 238 -32.92 8.56 -9.79
N THR A 239 -31.69 8.44 -10.23
CA THR A 239 -31.31 7.60 -11.37
C THR A 239 -30.59 6.36 -10.94
N ILE A 240 -30.32 5.49 -11.92
CA ILE A 240 -29.58 4.26 -11.75
C ILE A 240 -28.14 4.47 -12.27
N ALA A 241 -27.14 4.14 -11.48
CA ALA A 241 -25.75 4.06 -11.93
C ALA A 241 -25.18 2.67 -11.72
N ILE A 242 -24.53 2.17 -12.76
CA ILE A 242 -23.72 0.95 -12.65
C ILE A 242 -22.33 1.37 -12.15
N ARG A 243 -21.97 0.96 -10.94
CA ARG A 243 -20.67 1.24 -10.31
C ARG A 243 -19.62 0.20 -10.68
N ARG A 244 -20.06 -1.04 -10.90
CA ARG A 244 -19.19 -2.17 -11.28
C ARG A 244 -19.98 -3.25 -12.00
N TYR A 245 -19.37 -3.79 -13.05
CA TYR A 245 -19.84 -5.02 -13.70
C TYR A 245 -19.30 -6.25 -12.95
N ALA A 246 -20.08 -7.33 -12.88
CA ALA A 246 -19.65 -8.58 -12.31
C ALA A 246 -18.47 -9.18 -13.08
N ASN A 247 -17.45 -9.66 -12.38
CA ASN A 247 -16.35 -10.40 -12.98
C ASN A 247 -15.94 -11.58 -12.07
N GLN A 248 -16.24 -12.80 -12.53
CA GLN A 248 -15.95 -14.04 -11.78
C GLN A 248 -14.49 -14.49 -11.88
N ASP A 249 -13.71 -13.92 -12.78
CA ASP A 249 -12.32 -14.29 -13.03
C ASP A 249 -11.32 -13.52 -12.18
N ILE A 250 -11.77 -12.52 -11.42
CA ILE A 250 -10.92 -11.78 -10.51
C ILE A 250 -10.41 -12.71 -9.41
N THR A 251 -9.09 -12.66 -9.19
CA THR A 251 -8.38 -13.55 -8.29
C THR A 251 -7.30 -12.80 -7.51
N TRP A 252 -6.58 -13.52 -6.67
CA TRP A 252 -5.47 -13.06 -5.88
C TRP A 252 -4.39 -12.41 -6.73
N GLU A 253 -3.92 -11.25 -6.32
CA GLU A 253 -2.65 -10.74 -6.76
C GLU A 253 -1.54 -11.60 -6.13
N ARG A 254 -0.53 -11.97 -6.93
CA ARG A 254 0.56 -12.85 -6.51
C ARG A 254 1.89 -12.16 -6.62
N SER A 255 2.66 -12.21 -5.56
CA SER A 255 4.07 -11.80 -5.52
C SER A 255 4.95 -13.04 -5.45
N ARG A 256 5.82 -13.23 -6.43
CA ARG A 256 6.88 -14.23 -6.43
C ARG A 256 8.19 -13.55 -6.03
N GLN A 257 8.80 -14.01 -4.96
CA GLN A 257 10.03 -13.44 -4.42
C GLN A 257 11.15 -14.47 -4.45
N THR A 258 12.34 -14.03 -4.83
CA THR A 258 13.58 -14.79 -4.72
C THR A 258 14.60 -13.89 -4.05
N ASN A 259 15.27 -14.37 -3.02
CA ASN A 259 16.30 -13.65 -2.30
C ASN A 259 17.52 -14.55 -2.09
N LEU A 260 18.71 -13.96 -2.29
CA LEU A 260 20.02 -14.54 -1.94
C LEU A 260 20.66 -13.60 -0.92
N GLY A 261 21.01 -14.13 0.24
CA GLY A 261 21.62 -13.38 1.34
C GLY A 261 22.99 -13.91 1.71
N LEU A 262 23.89 -13.00 2.05
CA LEU A 262 25.21 -13.26 2.63
C LEU A 262 25.28 -12.55 3.98
N GLU A 263 25.68 -13.29 5.01
CA GLU A 263 26.00 -12.75 6.34
C GLU A 263 27.49 -13.01 6.60
N LEU A 264 28.28 -11.94 6.72
CA LEU A 264 29.73 -11.98 6.95
C LEU A 264 30.04 -11.22 8.25
N GLY A 265 30.63 -11.93 9.21
CA GLY A 265 31.19 -11.34 10.43
C GLY A 265 32.72 -11.30 10.34
N LEU A 266 33.32 -10.17 10.64
CA LEU A 266 34.77 -9.98 10.67
C LEU A 266 35.22 -9.52 12.05
N PHE A 267 36.31 -10.13 12.55
CA PHE A 267 36.99 -9.80 13.80
C PHE A 267 36.08 -9.80 15.04
N LYS A 268 34.84 -10.35 14.94
CA LYS A 268 33.77 -10.30 15.95
C LYS A 268 33.20 -8.89 16.21
N ASP A 269 33.76 -7.87 15.56
CA ASP A 269 33.36 -6.46 15.74
C ASP A 269 32.54 -5.91 14.58
N LEU A 270 32.70 -6.47 13.38
CA LEU A 270 32.04 -6.02 12.15
C LEU A 270 31.13 -7.09 11.57
N GLU A 271 29.89 -6.74 11.27
CA GLU A 271 28.93 -7.62 10.62
C GLU A 271 28.38 -6.96 9.34
N LEU A 272 28.57 -7.63 8.21
CA LEU A 272 28.05 -7.23 6.91
C LEU A 272 26.94 -8.20 6.49
N ASN A 273 25.76 -7.66 6.20
CA ASN A 273 24.64 -8.40 5.63
C ASN A 273 24.32 -7.83 4.24
N VAL A 274 24.29 -8.70 3.26
CA VAL A 274 23.96 -8.34 1.87
C VAL A 274 22.84 -9.23 1.38
N ASP A 275 21.76 -8.62 0.90
CA ASP A 275 20.63 -9.30 0.30
C ASP A 275 20.42 -8.83 -1.14
N VAL A 276 20.40 -9.77 -2.08
CA VAL A 276 20.04 -9.52 -3.48
C VAL A 276 18.68 -10.16 -3.74
N TYR A 277 17.73 -9.36 -4.18
CA TYR A 277 16.36 -9.85 -4.35
C TYR A 277 15.75 -9.51 -5.70
N LYS A 278 14.80 -10.34 -6.08
CA LYS A 278 13.94 -10.14 -7.23
C LYS A 278 12.50 -10.50 -6.85
N GLN A 279 11.57 -9.56 -7.07
CA GLN A 279 10.15 -9.72 -6.85
C GLN A 279 9.40 -9.53 -8.17
N ILE A 280 8.47 -10.42 -8.46
CA ILE A 280 7.55 -10.29 -9.60
C ILE A 280 6.13 -10.32 -9.06
N ARG A 281 5.42 -9.19 -9.19
CA ARG A 281 4.00 -9.09 -8.91
C ARG A 281 3.22 -9.36 -10.19
N SER A 282 2.27 -10.25 -10.12
CA SER A 282 1.40 -10.68 -11.23
C SER A 282 -0.05 -10.67 -10.79
N ASN A 283 -0.97 -10.72 -11.77
CA ASN A 283 -2.40 -10.59 -11.53
C ASN A 283 -2.77 -9.28 -10.84
N ILE A 284 -2.07 -8.19 -11.15
CA ILE A 284 -2.38 -6.86 -10.59
C ILE A 284 -3.70 -6.42 -11.18
N LEU A 285 -4.66 -6.07 -10.29
CA LEU A 285 -5.97 -5.59 -10.69
C LEU A 285 -5.87 -4.20 -11.31
N THR A 286 -6.39 -4.05 -12.51
CA THR A 286 -6.41 -2.75 -13.22
C THR A 286 -7.68 -2.60 -14.04
N GLY A 287 -8.03 -1.35 -14.38
CA GLY A 287 -9.07 -1.05 -15.35
C GLY A 287 -8.61 -1.43 -16.76
N ARG A 288 -9.53 -2.00 -17.55
CA ARG A 288 -9.29 -2.35 -18.95
C ARG A 288 -9.35 -1.08 -19.81
N SER A 289 -8.18 -0.52 -20.12
CA SER A 289 -8.06 0.67 -20.99
C SER A 289 -8.23 0.37 -22.48
N TYR A 290 -8.22 -0.90 -22.82
CA TYR A 290 -8.34 -1.43 -24.17
C TYR A 290 -9.79 -1.44 -24.72
N ILE A 291 -10.80 -1.25 -23.84
CA ILE A 291 -12.21 -1.32 -24.22
C ILE A 291 -12.64 0.04 -24.81
N PRO A 292 -13.13 0.08 -26.08
CA PRO A 292 -13.55 1.33 -26.71
C PRO A 292 -14.74 1.97 -25.97
N SER A 293 -14.73 3.30 -25.87
CA SER A 293 -15.84 4.07 -25.28
C SER A 293 -17.17 3.90 -26.05
N THR A 294 -17.09 3.54 -27.33
CA THR A 294 -18.26 3.24 -28.18
C THR A 294 -19.09 2.04 -27.71
N MET A 295 -18.55 1.19 -26.83
CA MET A 295 -19.34 0.13 -26.17
C MET A 295 -20.38 0.68 -25.18
N GLY A 296 -20.34 1.96 -24.83
CA GLY A 296 -21.33 2.61 -23.97
C GLY A 296 -21.33 2.11 -22.52
N LEU A 297 -20.22 1.53 -22.04
CA LEU A 297 -20.12 1.06 -20.68
C LEU A 297 -20.12 2.24 -19.70
N ARG A 298 -20.90 2.10 -18.61
CA ARG A 298 -21.04 3.14 -17.59
C ARG A 298 -19.96 3.07 -16.50
N ALA A 299 -19.37 1.90 -16.29
CA ALA A 299 -18.29 1.67 -15.35
C ALA A 299 -17.12 1.00 -16.06
N ALA A 300 -15.91 1.24 -15.60
CA ALA A 300 -14.74 0.56 -16.10
C ALA A 300 -14.80 -0.95 -15.75
N ILE A 301 -14.47 -1.78 -16.72
CA ILE A 301 -14.25 -3.20 -16.48
C ILE A 301 -12.85 -3.34 -15.86
N VAL A 302 -12.76 -4.11 -14.78
CA VAL A 302 -11.49 -4.40 -14.10
C VAL A 302 -11.11 -5.87 -14.30
N ALA A 303 -9.82 -6.15 -14.41
CA ALA A 303 -9.28 -7.50 -14.54
C ALA A 303 -7.85 -7.60 -13.98
N ASN A 304 -7.40 -8.81 -13.64
CA ASN A 304 -6.05 -9.08 -13.17
C ASN A 304 -5.09 -9.26 -14.35
N THR A 305 -4.71 -8.17 -15.02
CA THR A 305 -3.93 -8.21 -16.27
C THR A 305 -2.49 -7.75 -16.13
N ASN A 306 -2.20 -6.85 -15.19
CA ASN A 306 -0.89 -6.21 -15.12
C ASN A 306 0.14 -7.04 -14.34
N LYS A 307 1.42 -6.80 -14.69
CA LYS A 307 2.57 -7.45 -14.08
C LYS A 307 3.72 -6.45 -13.94
N ALA A 308 4.37 -6.47 -12.78
CA ALA A 308 5.52 -5.63 -12.48
C ALA A 308 6.65 -6.45 -11.86
N GLU A 309 7.87 -5.97 -12.05
CA GLU A 309 9.10 -6.52 -11.46
C GLU A 309 9.72 -5.45 -10.56
N SER A 310 10.27 -5.88 -9.43
CA SER A 310 11.20 -5.09 -8.61
C SER A 310 12.40 -5.96 -8.30
N LYS A 311 13.58 -5.38 -8.36
CA LYS A 311 14.83 -6.04 -7.99
C LYS A 311 15.74 -5.05 -7.30
N GLY A 312 16.56 -5.55 -6.40
CA GLY A 312 17.42 -4.67 -5.62
C GLY A 312 18.49 -5.40 -4.83
N VAL A 313 19.26 -4.59 -4.14
CA VAL A 313 20.30 -5.01 -3.22
C VAL A 313 20.15 -4.20 -1.94
N ASP A 314 20.08 -4.89 -0.81
CA ASP A 314 20.12 -4.30 0.52
C ASP A 314 21.44 -4.66 1.19
N VAL A 315 22.12 -3.67 1.74
CA VAL A 315 23.37 -3.81 2.46
C VAL A 315 23.23 -3.20 3.84
N THR A 316 23.59 -3.97 4.86
CA THR A 316 23.65 -3.49 6.25
C THR A 316 25.04 -3.78 6.79
N LEU A 317 25.70 -2.76 7.32
CA LEU A 317 26.98 -2.85 7.99
C LEU A 317 26.81 -2.42 9.45
N ASN A 318 27.13 -3.33 10.38
CA ASN A 318 27.14 -3.04 11.79
C ASN A 318 28.58 -3.16 12.32
N TYR A 319 29.02 -2.17 13.04
CA TYR A 319 30.30 -2.17 13.75
C TYR A 319 30.06 -1.96 15.24
N ASN A 320 30.56 -2.88 16.06
CA ASN A 320 30.42 -2.81 17.52
C ASN A 320 31.76 -3.21 18.12
N LYS A 321 32.39 -2.28 18.82
CA LYS A 321 33.69 -2.54 19.46
C LYS A 321 33.74 -1.97 20.86
N ASN A 322 34.14 -2.82 21.82
CA ASN A 322 34.43 -2.43 23.18
C ASN A 322 35.93 -2.18 23.34
N PHE A 323 36.27 -1.05 23.96
CA PHE A 323 37.66 -0.67 24.31
C PHE A 323 37.80 -0.70 25.83
N GLY A 324 38.22 -1.84 26.34
CA GLY A 324 38.23 -2.09 27.79
C GLY A 324 36.81 -2.11 28.40
N ASP A 325 36.71 -1.69 29.66
CA ASP A 325 35.46 -1.71 30.42
C ASP A 325 34.70 -0.37 30.34
N SER A 326 35.30 0.67 29.73
CA SER A 326 34.85 2.04 29.86
C SER A 326 34.36 2.71 28.56
N TRP A 327 34.71 2.15 27.42
CA TRP A 327 34.36 2.76 26.11
C TRP A 327 33.83 1.72 25.14
N TYR A 328 32.79 2.08 24.41
CA TYR A 328 32.37 1.32 23.24
C TYR A 328 32.08 2.25 22.06
N ILE A 329 32.28 1.73 20.87
CA ILE A 329 31.90 2.39 19.63
C ILE A 329 30.89 1.51 18.93
N GLN A 330 29.76 2.09 18.58
CA GLN A 330 28.75 1.45 17.75
C GLN A 330 28.50 2.30 16.51
N GLY A 331 28.52 1.67 15.34
CA GLY A 331 28.19 2.28 14.07
C GLY A 331 27.28 1.37 13.25
N ARG A 332 26.30 1.93 12.59
CA ARG A 332 25.43 1.24 11.65
C ARG A 332 25.27 2.03 10.37
N GLY A 333 25.47 1.37 9.24
CA GLY A 333 25.19 1.90 7.92
C GLY A 333 24.23 0.98 7.17
N THR A 334 23.24 1.53 6.50
CA THR A 334 22.32 0.79 5.63
C THR A 334 22.30 1.44 4.25
N MET A 335 22.23 0.62 3.22
CA MET A 335 22.07 1.06 1.84
C MET A 335 21.08 0.15 1.13
N THR A 336 20.12 0.74 0.46
CA THR A 336 19.17 0.05 -0.42
C THR A 336 19.29 0.62 -1.83
N TYR A 337 19.43 -0.28 -2.79
CA TYR A 337 19.28 0.05 -4.21
C TYR A 337 18.18 -0.81 -4.79
N ALA A 338 17.09 -0.19 -5.29
CA ALA A 338 15.92 -0.88 -5.81
C ALA A 338 15.41 -0.24 -7.09
N VAL A 339 15.20 -1.05 -8.12
CA VAL A 339 14.60 -0.62 -9.38
C VAL A 339 13.33 -1.39 -9.66
N SER A 340 12.34 -0.71 -10.21
CA SER A 340 11.07 -1.30 -10.61
C SER A 340 10.85 -1.20 -12.12
N LYS A 341 10.07 -2.13 -12.66
CA LYS A 341 9.73 -2.16 -14.08
C LYS A 341 8.33 -2.72 -14.30
N LYS A 342 7.53 -2.04 -15.09
CA LYS A 342 6.25 -2.54 -15.60
C LYS A 342 6.53 -3.58 -16.70
N LEU A 343 6.14 -4.84 -16.47
CA LEU A 343 6.39 -5.93 -17.44
C LEU A 343 5.23 -6.14 -18.39
N ILE A 344 4.01 -6.03 -17.88
CA ILE A 344 2.77 -6.14 -18.64
C ILE A 344 1.84 -5.03 -18.16
N VAL A 345 1.31 -4.27 -19.08
CA VAL A 345 0.31 -3.23 -18.84
C VAL A 345 -0.81 -3.42 -19.87
N ASP A 346 -2.06 -3.28 -19.41
CA ASP A 346 -3.21 -3.33 -20.31
C ASP A 346 -3.36 -1.98 -21.01
N GLU A 347 -2.66 -1.80 -22.12
CA GLU A 347 -2.58 -0.58 -22.92
C GLU A 347 -3.14 -0.82 -24.33
N PRO A 348 -3.85 0.16 -24.92
CA PRO A 348 -4.23 0.08 -26.32
C PRO A 348 -2.99 0.10 -27.23
N ALA A 349 -3.17 -0.28 -28.48
CA ALA A 349 -2.12 -0.16 -29.48
C ALA A 349 -1.95 1.32 -29.85
N TYR A 350 -0.93 1.96 -29.30
CA TYR A 350 -0.57 3.33 -29.61
C TYR A 350 0.22 3.40 -30.90
N LYS A 351 -0.01 4.44 -31.68
CA LYS A 351 0.81 4.78 -32.84
C LYS A 351 2.18 5.31 -32.40
N GLU A 352 2.18 6.12 -31.35
CA GLU A 352 3.36 6.77 -30.77
C GLU A 352 4.01 5.84 -29.73
N ALA A 353 5.25 5.42 -29.98
CA ALA A 353 5.98 4.52 -29.10
C ALA A 353 6.26 5.13 -27.70
N SER A 354 6.33 6.46 -27.62
CA SER A 354 6.54 7.23 -26.38
C SER A 354 5.42 7.09 -25.34
N ARG A 355 4.23 6.68 -25.78
CA ARG A 355 3.03 6.54 -24.92
C ARG A 355 3.01 5.22 -24.14
N TYR A 356 3.78 4.23 -24.54
CA TYR A 356 3.80 2.97 -23.82
C TYR A 356 4.46 3.13 -22.45
N THR A 357 3.77 2.70 -21.41
CA THR A 357 4.31 2.68 -20.05
C THR A 357 4.96 1.34 -19.72
N VAL A 358 4.71 0.29 -20.51
CA VAL A 358 5.41 -0.98 -20.38
C VAL A 358 6.93 -0.78 -20.53
N GLY A 359 7.70 -1.37 -19.62
CA GLY A 359 9.16 -1.22 -19.60
C GLY A 359 9.67 -0.05 -18.76
N THR A 360 8.83 0.89 -18.37
CA THR A 360 9.20 2.00 -17.47
C THR A 360 9.11 1.59 -16.00
N SER A 361 9.66 2.43 -15.10
CA SER A 361 9.48 2.28 -13.66
C SER A 361 8.00 2.40 -13.27
N ALA A 362 7.63 1.78 -12.13
CA ALA A 362 6.27 1.90 -11.59
C ALA A 362 5.90 3.34 -11.25
N SER A 363 6.87 4.16 -10.81
CA SER A 363 6.74 5.57 -10.43
C SER A 363 7.36 6.53 -11.45
N GLN A 364 7.44 6.13 -12.74
CA GLN A 364 7.91 7.00 -13.81
C GLN A 364 6.93 8.12 -14.07
N GLU A 365 7.44 9.35 -14.11
CA GLU A 365 6.68 10.51 -14.53
C GLU A 365 6.68 10.66 -16.05
N PHE A 366 5.54 11.16 -16.57
CA PHE A 366 5.35 11.47 -17.97
C PHE A 366 4.98 12.95 -18.12
N GLY A 367 5.69 13.65 -18.99
CA GLY A 367 5.50 15.07 -19.20
C GLY A 367 5.99 15.50 -20.58
N TYR A 368 6.02 16.79 -20.79
CA TYR A 368 6.46 17.41 -22.03
C TYR A 368 7.92 17.79 -21.96
N ILE A 369 8.65 17.68 -23.07
CA ILE A 369 10.03 18.13 -23.16
C ILE A 369 10.04 19.64 -23.39
N ALA A 370 10.48 20.41 -22.39
CA ALA A 370 10.77 21.82 -22.55
C ALA A 370 12.06 22.00 -23.35
N GLU A 371 12.00 22.70 -24.48
CA GLU A 371 13.18 22.97 -25.30
C GLU A 371 13.91 24.21 -24.79
N ARG A 372 13.18 25.32 -24.67
CA ARG A 372 13.64 26.63 -24.19
C ARG A 372 12.42 27.55 -23.99
N LEU A 373 12.65 28.81 -23.69
CA LEU A 373 11.63 29.84 -23.77
C LEU A 373 11.51 30.34 -25.21
N PHE A 374 10.31 30.77 -25.60
CA PHE A 374 10.10 31.49 -26.86
C PHE A 374 10.87 32.80 -26.87
N VAL A 375 11.51 33.15 -27.97
CA VAL A 375 12.27 34.40 -28.11
C VAL A 375 11.35 35.59 -28.18
N ASP A 376 10.28 35.50 -28.99
CA ASP A 376 9.30 36.55 -29.22
C ASP A 376 7.96 35.97 -29.68
N ASP A 377 6.96 36.85 -29.83
CA ASP A 377 5.61 36.48 -30.29
C ASP A 377 5.58 36.00 -31.73
N GLN A 378 6.53 36.42 -32.56
CA GLN A 378 6.65 35.97 -33.93
C GLN A 378 7.06 34.48 -34.00
N GLU A 379 7.94 34.06 -33.11
CA GLU A 379 8.28 32.66 -32.99
C GLU A 379 7.08 31.82 -32.49
N VAL A 380 6.31 32.36 -31.53
CA VAL A 380 5.09 31.70 -31.01
C VAL A 380 4.13 31.39 -32.17
N LEU A 381 3.88 32.35 -33.04
CA LEU A 381 2.96 32.20 -34.17
C LEU A 381 3.45 31.22 -35.25
N ASN A 382 4.76 31.00 -35.35
CA ASN A 382 5.39 30.11 -36.34
C ASN A 382 5.79 28.74 -35.76
N SER A 383 5.47 28.45 -34.50
CA SER A 383 5.76 27.21 -33.83
C SER A 383 4.51 26.29 -33.69
N PRO A 384 4.68 24.99 -33.38
CA PRO A 384 3.56 24.11 -33.08
C PRO A 384 2.62 24.72 -32.02
N VAL A 385 1.31 24.57 -32.21
CA VAL A 385 0.30 25.13 -31.33
C VAL A 385 0.37 24.41 -29.97
N GLN A 386 0.53 25.16 -28.88
CA GLN A 386 0.53 24.66 -27.49
C GLN A 386 -0.85 24.84 -26.85
N PHE A 387 -0.95 24.52 -25.56
CA PHE A 387 -2.16 24.52 -24.73
C PHE A 387 -2.93 25.85 -24.72
N GLY A 388 -3.56 26.23 -25.85
CA GLY A 388 -4.29 27.47 -25.98
C GLY A 388 -4.08 28.14 -27.30
N LYS A 389 -4.37 29.45 -27.35
CA LYS A 389 -4.24 30.27 -28.56
C LYS A 389 -2.89 30.98 -28.61
N PRO A 390 -2.07 30.77 -29.66
CA PRO A 390 -0.82 31.50 -29.85
C PRO A 390 -1.06 33.03 -29.84
N GLY A 391 -0.19 33.78 -29.15
CA GLY A 391 -0.26 35.21 -29.04
C GLY A 391 -1.37 35.76 -28.12
N LEU A 392 -2.10 34.87 -27.42
CA LEU A 392 -3.13 35.24 -26.46
C LEU A 392 -2.93 34.51 -25.13
N ASP A 393 -2.91 33.16 -25.15
CA ASP A 393 -2.79 32.35 -23.94
C ASP A 393 -1.31 32.04 -23.59
N TYR A 394 -0.39 32.20 -24.56
CA TYR A 394 1.06 32.10 -24.38
C TYR A 394 1.78 33.02 -25.39
N LEU A 395 2.91 33.59 -24.95
CA LEU A 395 3.64 34.70 -25.62
C LEU A 395 5.15 34.41 -25.65
N GLY A 396 5.90 35.33 -26.25
CA GLY A 396 7.36 35.35 -26.11
C GLY A 396 7.79 35.36 -24.63
N GLY A 397 8.74 34.49 -24.28
CA GLY A 397 9.16 34.26 -22.90
C GLY A 397 8.50 33.08 -22.20
N ASP A 398 7.42 32.52 -22.73
CA ASP A 398 6.83 31.30 -22.22
C ASP A 398 7.62 30.06 -22.67
N ILE A 399 7.36 28.90 -22.03
CA ILE A 399 8.06 27.66 -22.33
C ILE A 399 7.63 27.12 -23.71
N LYS A 400 8.62 26.85 -24.56
CA LYS A 400 8.43 26.13 -25.82
C LYS A 400 8.60 24.63 -25.60
N TYR A 401 7.54 23.86 -25.85
CA TYR A 401 7.56 22.42 -25.76
C TYR A 401 7.85 21.77 -27.12
N ARG A 402 8.46 20.60 -27.06
CA ARG A 402 8.79 19.81 -28.24
C ARG A 402 7.56 19.07 -28.76
N ASP A 403 7.28 19.22 -30.04
CA ASP A 403 6.36 18.37 -30.79
C ASP A 403 7.06 17.04 -31.07
N VAL A 404 6.71 15.99 -30.31
CA VAL A 404 7.36 14.69 -30.34
C VAL A 404 6.88 13.84 -31.50
N ASN A 405 5.59 13.96 -31.84
CA ASN A 405 4.96 13.18 -32.89
C ASN A 405 4.98 13.87 -34.26
N GLY A 406 5.29 15.18 -34.31
CA GLY A 406 5.42 15.98 -35.53
C GLY A 406 4.08 16.34 -36.16
N ASP A 407 2.99 16.43 -35.38
CA ASP A 407 1.64 16.77 -35.91
C ASP A 407 1.34 18.26 -35.92
N GLY A 408 2.26 19.10 -35.45
CA GLY A 408 2.14 20.55 -35.38
C GLY A 408 1.36 21.07 -34.18
N GLN A 409 1.03 20.20 -33.20
CA GLN A 409 0.32 20.56 -31.98
C GLN A 409 0.95 19.87 -30.79
N ILE A 410 1.04 20.59 -29.67
CA ILE A 410 1.46 20.00 -28.38
C ILE A 410 0.23 19.52 -27.63
N THR A 411 0.09 18.22 -27.51
CA THR A 411 -1.07 17.55 -26.90
C THR A 411 -0.61 16.42 -25.96
N ASP A 412 -1.54 15.68 -25.38
CA ASP A 412 -1.21 14.48 -24.59
C ASP A 412 -0.46 13.40 -25.40
N LEU A 413 -0.42 13.51 -26.73
CA LEU A 413 0.34 12.62 -27.62
C LEU A 413 1.85 12.86 -27.56
N ASP A 414 2.27 14.04 -27.09
CA ASP A 414 3.68 14.46 -26.98
C ASP A 414 4.28 14.18 -25.61
N ARG A 415 3.50 13.59 -24.70
CA ARG A 415 4.00 13.22 -23.38
C ARG A 415 4.94 12.01 -23.49
N VAL A 416 6.11 12.14 -22.89
CA VAL A 416 7.15 11.12 -22.83
C VAL A 416 7.57 10.87 -21.40
N ALA A 417 8.26 9.77 -21.14
CA ALA A 417 8.88 9.55 -19.85
C ALA A 417 9.97 10.61 -19.62
N ILE A 418 9.86 11.37 -18.54
CA ILE A 418 10.78 12.45 -18.17
C ILE A 418 11.43 12.18 -16.82
N GLY A 419 12.70 12.63 -16.69
CA GLY A 419 13.42 12.56 -15.44
C GLY A 419 13.60 11.15 -14.88
N TYR A 420 13.88 11.11 -13.58
CA TYR A 420 13.97 9.87 -12.81
C TYR A 420 12.62 9.52 -12.18
N PRO A 421 12.41 8.25 -11.78
CA PRO A 421 11.23 7.86 -11.02
C PRO A 421 11.06 8.71 -9.75
N THR A 422 9.81 9.03 -9.39
CA THR A 422 9.53 9.81 -8.16
C THR A 422 9.89 9.05 -6.88
N THR A 423 9.88 7.72 -6.93
CA THR A 423 10.40 6.91 -5.83
C THR A 423 11.91 6.79 -5.98
N PRO A 424 12.72 7.21 -5.01
CA PRO A 424 14.16 7.07 -5.07
C PRO A 424 14.59 5.62 -5.27
N GLU A 425 15.49 5.39 -6.21
CA GLU A 425 16.08 4.06 -6.47
C GLU A 425 17.20 3.73 -5.48
N ARG A 426 17.74 4.74 -4.84
CA ARG A 426 18.83 4.61 -3.86
C ARG A 426 18.47 5.34 -2.58
N SER A 427 18.63 4.65 -1.45
CA SER A 427 18.50 5.21 -0.10
C SER A 427 19.66 4.73 0.74
N GLU A 428 20.18 5.62 1.59
CA GLU A 428 21.23 5.29 2.55
C GLU A 428 20.95 6.00 3.88
N GLU A 429 21.25 5.33 4.96
CA GLU A 429 21.16 5.85 6.32
C GLU A 429 22.36 5.37 7.14
N HIS A 430 22.89 6.23 7.99
CA HIS A 430 23.93 5.86 8.94
C HIS A 430 23.67 6.49 10.29
N THR A 431 23.95 5.73 11.35
CA THR A 431 23.93 6.20 12.73
C THR A 431 25.24 5.79 13.42
N SER A 432 25.80 6.68 14.22
CA SER A 432 26.98 6.40 15.05
C SER A 432 26.74 6.91 16.45
N GLU A 433 27.01 6.07 17.45
CA GLU A 433 27.04 6.46 18.85
C GLU A 433 28.41 6.20 19.45
N LEU A 434 28.90 7.20 20.19
CA LEU A 434 30.07 7.09 21.04
C LEU A 434 29.62 7.37 22.47
N GLN A 435 29.62 6.37 23.33
CA GLN A 435 29.25 6.53 24.74
C GLN A 435 30.38 6.12 25.65
N SER A 436 30.57 6.93 26.72
CA SER A 436 31.38 6.60 27.88
C SER A 436 30.45 6.28 29.05
N PRO A 437 30.67 5.20 29.81
CA PRO A 437 29.82 4.83 30.94
C PRO A 437 29.76 5.87 32.05
N ASP A 438 30.72 6.82 32.11
CA ASP A 438 30.85 7.76 33.21
C ASP A 438 30.11 9.10 33.02
N HIS A 439 29.30 9.26 31.94
CA HIS A 439 28.52 10.48 31.72
C HIS A 439 27.04 10.20 31.48
N LEU A 440 26.39 9.64 32.49
CA LEU A 440 24.95 9.76 32.68
C LEU A 440 24.66 10.97 33.55
N VAL A 441 24.84 12.19 33.04
CA VAL A 441 24.18 13.38 33.59
C VAL A 441 23.93 14.37 32.47
N CYS A 442 22.69 14.37 31.98
CA CYS A 442 21.82 15.53 31.80
C CYS A 442 20.48 15.04 31.24
#